data_90729bcda0db70e84716f0161df4799b
#
_entry.id   90729bcda0db70e84716f0161df4799b
#
_cell.length_a   1.000
_cell.length_b   1.000
_cell.length_c   1.000
_cell.angle_alpha   90.00
_cell.angle_beta   90.00
_cell.angle_gamma   90.00
#
_symmetry.space_group_name_H-M   'P 1'
#
loop_
_entity.id
_entity.type
_entity.pdbx_description
1 polymer ?
#
loop_
_entity_poly.entity_id
_entity_poly.type
_entity_poly.pdbx_seq_one_letter_code
_entity_poly.pdbx_strand_id
1 'polypeptide(L)'
;MKKLIGMLLAGALALPTGALAAEEIELTVASSHPLAIPWVGMIKTQFMAETDRLLAEKGNYTIKWNEAFGGSLYKANATLTSVQEGVTDIGWVFSFLEGAKLPLSQASTYAPFATANPPVQLKVMWDLLENNEAFKNEWEQYGIKVLGLTGTDDYDIYTKKEIKGLADLNGMKLSAPGVLGQWLRGTGANAVDGSLPTFYTDIQTGVSDGVLSLALGVLPAKLYEVAPYITRVRIGTAFSGAVAINKDSWDGLPEEVQQAMIAAGKVYTDAHAKDLLERHEAAFAKMVELGKGQNPPVTISELPDGDRQKWVDGLPDIAGEWAAAAEAKGLPGKAFMKAYMDGLRAAGEKPARDWDKGM
;
A
#
# COMPACT_ATOMS: atom_id res chain seq x y z
N MET A 1 52.64 -27.53 74.41
CA MET A 1 51.24 -27.46 74.01
C MET A 1 50.95 -26.18 73.31
N LYS A 2 50.96 -26.13 72.00
CA LYS A 2 50.57 -24.93 71.19
C LYS A 2 49.54 -25.39 70.21
N LYS A 3 48.30 -24.88 70.31
CA LYS A 3 47.19 -25.12 69.42
C LYS A 3 47.31 -24.26 68.17
N LEU A 4 47.44 -24.85 66.99
CA LEU A 4 47.25 -24.18 65.72
C LEU A 4 45.73 -24.09 65.42
N ILE A 5 45.23 -22.89 65.22
CA ILE A 5 43.90 -22.63 64.70
C ILE A 5 44.03 -22.45 63.16
N GLY A 6 43.50 -23.39 62.42
CA GLY A 6 43.40 -23.31 60.95
C GLY A 6 42.24 -22.40 60.54
N MET A 7 42.56 -21.36 59.80
CA MET A 7 41.60 -20.42 59.22
C MET A 7 41.17 -20.93 57.83
N LEU A 8 39.98 -21.46 57.71
CA LEU A 8 39.34 -21.82 56.40
C LEU A 8 38.92 -20.53 55.70
N LEU A 9 39.64 -20.15 54.64
CA LEU A 9 39.15 -19.17 53.67
C LEU A 9 38.11 -19.84 52.77
N ALA A 10 36.83 -19.47 52.92
CA ALA A 10 35.80 -19.79 51.98
C ALA A 10 35.95 -18.86 50.77
N GLY A 11 36.56 -19.34 49.67
CA GLY A 11 36.56 -18.67 48.39
C GLY A 11 35.17 -18.71 47.75
N ALA A 12 34.47 -17.59 47.72
CA ALA A 12 33.27 -17.43 46.91
C ALA A 12 33.66 -17.46 45.44
N LEU A 13 33.39 -18.55 44.75
CA LEU A 13 33.41 -18.62 43.28
C LEU A 13 32.26 -17.75 42.77
N ALA A 14 32.57 -16.52 42.34
CA ALA A 14 31.67 -15.75 41.50
C ALA A 14 31.59 -16.47 40.14
N LEU A 15 30.50 -17.17 39.88
CA LEU A 15 30.19 -17.65 38.54
C LEU A 15 30.01 -16.40 37.65
N PRO A 16 30.69 -16.32 36.51
CA PRO A 16 30.39 -15.26 35.56
C PRO A 16 28.97 -15.44 35.11
N THR A 17 28.10 -14.45 35.34
CA THR A 17 26.82 -14.31 34.66
C THR A 17 27.16 -14.02 33.22
N GLY A 18 27.38 -15.06 32.41
CA GLY A 18 27.50 -14.93 30.97
C GLY A 18 26.20 -14.35 30.49
N ALA A 19 26.21 -13.18 29.87
CA ALA A 19 25.12 -12.72 29.07
C ALA A 19 24.82 -13.85 28.08
N LEU A 20 23.63 -14.44 28.15
CA LEU A 20 23.17 -15.38 27.13
C LEU A 20 23.23 -14.62 25.80
N ALA A 21 23.87 -15.21 24.79
CA ALA A 21 23.84 -14.65 23.45
C ALA A 21 22.36 -14.62 23.01
N ALA A 22 21.97 -13.53 22.35
CA ALA A 22 20.63 -13.41 21.80
C ALA A 22 20.34 -14.61 20.87
N GLU A 23 19.14 -15.15 20.96
CA GLU A 23 18.69 -16.24 20.08
C GLU A 23 18.45 -15.68 18.68
N GLU A 24 19.08 -16.29 17.67
CA GLU A 24 18.92 -15.89 16.27
C GLU A 24 17.76 -16.63 15.63
N ILE A 25 16.81 -15.87 15.07
CA ILE A 25 15.65 -16.37 14.33
C ILE A 25 15.85 -16.04 12.86
N GLU A 26 15.75 -17.02 11.99
CA GLU A 26 15.86 -16.86 10.54
C GLU A 26 14.48 -16.61 9.93
N LEU A 27 14.32 -15.50 9.14
CA LEU A 27 13.08 -15.19 8.43
C LEU A 27 13.38 -14.74 7.02
N THR A 28 12.62 -15.28 6.07
CA THR A 28 12.65 -14.85 4.67
C THR A 28 11.67 -13.71 4.47
N VAL A 29 12.17 -12.59 3.88
CA VAL A 29 11.34 -11.44 3.49
C VAL A 29 11.44 -11.24 1.99
N ALA A 30 10.29 -11.16 1.31
CA ALA A 30 10.24 -11.12 -0.14
C ALA A 30 9.26 -10.09 -0.69
N SER A 31 9.49 -9.67 -1.94
CA SER A 31 8.54 -8.90 -2.74
C SER A 31 8.69 -9.20 -4.22
N SER A 32 7.57 -9.21 -4.94
CA SER A 32 7.54 -9.25 -6.39
C SER A 32 8.16 -8.00 -7.05
N HIS A 33 8.27 -6.90 -6.30
CA HIS A 33 8.82 -5.62 -6.74
C HIS A 33 10.22 -5.38 -6.17
N PRO A 34 11.07 -4.62 -6.87
CA PRO A 34 12.43 -4.33 -6.43
C PRO A 34 12.46 -3.24 -5.33
N LEU A 35 13.54 -3.22 -4.55
CA LEU A 35 13.79 -2.22 -3.50
C LEU A 35 13.79 -0.75 -4.00
N ALA A 36 13.97 -0.53 -5.28
CA ALA A 36 13.89 0.82 -5.87
C ALA A 36 12.46 1.41 -5.81
N ILE A 37 11.45 0.56 -5.66
CA ILE A 37 10.08 0.97 -5.41
C ILE A 37 9.96 1.43 -3.96
N PRO A 38 9.51 2.67 -3.68
CA PRO A 38 9.58 3.28 -2.35
C PRO A 38 8.99 2.41 -1.23
N TRP A 39 7.75 1.94 -1.37
CA TRP A 39 7.11 1.13 -0.32
C TRP A 39 7.77 -0.23 -0.10
N VAL A 40 8.43 -0.79 -1.12
CA VAL A 40 9.21 -2.03 -0.98
C VAL A 40 10.55 -1.74 -0.31
N GLY A 41 11.24 -0.67 -0.71
CA GLY A 41 12.48 -0.25 -0.06
C GLY A 41 12.29 0.06 1.42
N MET A 42 11.13 0.61 1.78
CA MET A 42 10.77 0.91 3.16
C MET A 42 10.51 -0.34 4.02
N ILE A 43 10.23 -1.51 3.42
CA ILE A 43 10.21 -2.77 4.18
C ILE A 43 11.58 -2.95 4.84
N LYS A 44 12.66 -2.74 4.10
CA LYS A 44 14.01 -2.86 4.63
C LYS A 44 14.38 -1.70 5.58
N THR A 45 14.13 -0.46 5.16
CA THR A 45 14.63 0.73 5.87
C THR A 45 13.76 1.18 7.04
N GLN A 46 12.51 0.72 7.12
CA GLN A 46 11.59 1.04 8.21
C GLN A 46 11.19 -0.22 8.98
N PHE A 47 10.54 -1.19 8.33
CA PHE A 47 10.01 -2.35 9.04
C PHE A 47 11.12 -3.25 9.63
N MET A 48 12.06 -3.72 8.79
CA MET A 48 13.14 -4.58 9.27
C MET A 48 14.05 -3.84 10.26
N ALA A 49 14.49 -2.62 9.91
CA ALA A 49 15.37 -1.82 10.75
C ALA A 49 14.76 -1.50 12.13
N GLU A 50 13.47 -1.18 12.19
CA GLU A 50 12.78 -0.90 13.44
C GLU A 50 12.56 -2.18 14.26
N THR A 51 12.27 -3.31 13.62
CA THR A 51 12.22 -4.61 14.31
C THR A 51 13.55 -4.92 14.97
N ASP A 52 14.65 -4.81 14.23
CA ASP A 52 15.99 -5.06 14.76
C ASP A 52 16.36 -4.11 15.91
N ARG A 53 16.00 -2.83 15.79
CA ARG A 53 16.20 -1.82 16.83
C ARG A 53 15.49 -2.17 18.13
N LEU A 54 14.20 -2.55 18.02
CA LEU A 54 13.37 -2.90 19.18
C LEU A 54 13.84 -4.18 19.88
N LEU A 55 14.29 -5.17 19.11
CA LEU A 55 14.86 -6.40 19.66
C LEU A 55 16.22 -6.17 20.31
N ALA A 56 17.06 -5.30 19.72
CA ALA A 56 18.36 -4.96 20.29
C ALA A 56 18.24 -4.25 21.65
N GLU A 57 17.16 -3.49 21.91
CA GLU A 57 16.92 -2.85 23.21
C GLU A 57 16.70 -3.87 24.34
N LYS A 58 16.16 -5.04 24.02
CA LYS A 58 15.90 -6.11 25.00
C LYS A 58 17.03 -7.15 25.04
N GLY A 59 17.65 -7.42 23.89
CA GLY A 59 18.83 -8.27 23.77
C GLY A 59 18.57 -9.77 23.85
N ASN A 60 17.31 -10.23 23.82
CA ASN A 60 16.97 -11.64 23.91
C ASN A 60 16.98 -12.34 22.55
N TYR A 61 16.60 -11.61 21.48
CA TYR A 61 16.44 -12.16 20.12
C TYR A 61 17.10 -11.26 19.08
N THR A 62 17.52 -11.87 17.97
CA THR A 62 17.96 -11.21 16.76
C THR A 62 17.29 -11.85 15.55
N ILE A 63 17.06 -11.09 14.46
CA ILE A 63 16.54 -11.65 13.23
C ILE A 63 17.65 -11.70 12.19
N LYS A 64 17.84 -12.88 11.60
CA LYS A 64 18.61 -13.05 10.39
C LYS A 64 17.66 -12.98 9.18
N TRP A 65 17.71 -11.86 8.47
CA TRP A 65 16.85 -11.62 7.32
C TRP A 65 17.40 -12.28 6.05
N ASN A 66 16.62 -13.17 5.45
CA ASN A 66 16.87 -13.70 4.11
C ASN A 66 16.10 -12.88 3.09
N GLU A 67 16.77 -11.94 2.41
CA GLU A 67 16.15 -10.96 1.53
C GLU A 67 15.95 -11.52 0.12
N ALA A 68 14.70 -11.50 -0.39
CA ALA A 68 14.33 -12.00 -1.71
C ALA A 68 13.41 -11.01 -2.45
N PHE A 69 13.91 -9.81 -2.72
CA PHE A 69 13.20 -8.75 -3.43
C PHE A 69 13.33 -8.86 -4.96
N GLY A 70 12.50 -8.11 -5.69
CA GLY A 70 12.58 -8.00 -7.16
C GLY A 70 12.01 -9.18 -7.90
N GLY A 71 11.11 -9.93 -7.30
CA GLY A 71 10.43 -11.06 -7.94
C GLY A 71 11.31 -12.29 -8.11
N SER A 72 12.31 -12.46 -7.23
CA SER A 72 13.19 -13.64 -7.23
C SER A 72 12.46 -14.91 -6.79
N LEU A 73 11.54 -14.82 -5.79
CA LEU A 73 10.75 -15.97 -5.34
C LEU A 73 9.38 -16.06 -6.02
N TYR A 74 8.69 -14.93 -6.21
CA TYR A 74 7.35 -14.90 -6.80
C TYR A 74 7.08 -13.62 -7.60
N LYS A 75 6.07 -13.66 -8.47
CA LYS A 75 5.63 -12.53 -9.30
C LYS A 75 4.40 -11.84 -8.71
N ALA A 76 4.02 -10.69 -9.27
CA ALA A 76 2.95 -9.84 -8.74
C ALA A 76 1.58 -10.54 -8.61
N ASN A 77 1.28 -11.50 -9.46
CA ASN A 77 0.03 -12.28 -9.45
C ASN A 77 0.03 -13.45 -8.45
N ALA A 78 1.09 -13.63 -7.67
CA ALA A 78 1.23 -14.71 -6.69
C ALA A 78 1.61 -14.21 -5.29
N THR A 79 1.43 -12.91 -5.00
CA THR A 79 1.90 -12.31 -3.74
C THR A 79 1.18 -12.89 -2.53
N LEU A 80 -0.15 -12.98 -2.55
CA LEU A 80 -0.95 -13.56 -1.47
C LEU A 80 -0.63 -15.04 -1.28
N THR A 81 -0.70 -15.81 -2.37
CA THR A 81 -0.49 -17.26 -2.35
C THR A 81 0.90 -17.63 -1.84
N SER A 82 1.93 -16.84 -2.21
CA SER A 82 3.31 -17.12 -1.78
C SER A 82 3.53 -16.94 -0.28
N VAL A 83 2.87 -15.96 0.34
CA VAL A 83 2.88 -15.82 1.80
C VAL A 83 2.02 -16.91 2.44
N GLN A 84 0.83 -17.18 1.88
CA GLN A 84 -0.09 -18.21 2.37
C GLN A 84 0.57 -19.59 2.41
N GLU A 85 1.31 -19.97 1.37
CA GLU A 85 1.94 -21.30 1.23
C GLU A 85 3.33 -21.38 1.89
N GLY A 86 3.79 -20.29 2.55
CA GLY A 86 5.09 -20.28 3.21
C GLY A 86 6.28 -20.31 2.24
N VAL A 87 6.11 -19.89 0.97
CA VAL A 87 7.23 -19.68 0.04
C VAL A 87 8.16 -18.58 0.58
N THR A 88 7.61 -17.68 1.35
CA THR A 88 8.30 -16.67 2.16
C THR A 88 7.57 -16.52 3.49
N ASP A 89 8.31 -16.23 4.58
CA ASP A 89 7.70 -15.94 5.87
C ASP A 89 6.96 -14.60 5.82
N ILE A 90 7.62 -13.55 5.31
CA ILE A 90 7.08 -12.20 5.21
C ILE A 90 7.08 -11.79 3.74
N GLY A 91 5.98 -11.18 3.30
CA GLY A 91 5.85 -10.68 1.94
C GLY A 91 5.04 -9.40 1.84
N TRP A 92 5.29 -8.62 0.79
CA TRP A 92 4.36 -7.57 0.40
C TRP A 92 3.27 -8.17 -0.48
N VAL A 93 2.03 -8.14 0.00
CA VAL A 93 0.83 -8.61 -0.71
C VAL A 93 0.19 -7.45 -1.46
N PHE A 94 0.05 -7.61 -2.78
CA PHE A 94 -0.56 -6.60 -3.66
C PHE A 94 -2.07 -6.84 -3.77
N SER A 95 -2.86 -6.18 -2.93
CA SER A 95 -4.30 -6.42 -2.80
C SER A 95 -5.12 -6.12 -4.06
N PHE A 96 -4.67 -5.20 -4.94
CA PHE A 96 -5.39 -4.86 -6.18
C PHE A 96 -5.59 -6.06 -7.12
N LEU A 97 -4.69 -7.04 -7.07
CA LEU A 97 -4.79 -8.25 -7.88
C LEU A 97 -5.56 -9.38 -7.18
N GLU A 98 -5.95 -9.17 -5.93
CA GLU A 98 -6.60 -10.19 -5.09
C GLU A 98 -8.07 -9.85 -4.76
N GLY A 99 -8.74 -9.03 -5.59
CA GLY A 99 -10.11 -8.58 -5.32
C GLY A 99 -11.16 -9.70 -5.19
N ALA A 100 -10.88 -10.88 -5.72
CA ALA A 100 -11.74 -12.05 -5.53
C ALA A 100 -11.60 -12.66 -4.13
N LYS A 101 -10.39 -12.63 -3.56
CA LYS A 101 -10.03 -13.20 -2.25
C LYS A 101 -10.10 -12.15 -1.13
N LEU A 102 -9.74 -10.90 -1.44
CA LEU A 102 -9.68 -9.78 -0.49
C LEU A 102 -10.67 -8.67 -0.90
N PRO A 103 -11.98 -8.94 -0.95
CA PRO A 103 -12.98 -7.97 -1.41
C PRO A 103 -13.12 -6.75 -0.49
N LEU A 104 -13.01 -6.87 0.84
CA LEU A 104 -13.09 -5.72 1.76
C LEU A 104 -11.87 -4.81 1.62
N SER A 105 -10.70 -5.38 1.34
CA SER A 105 -9.47 -4.63 1.02
C SER A 105 -9.63 -3.71 -0.20
N GLN A 106 -10.63 -3.94 -1.06
CA GLN A 106 -10.91 -3.10 -2.23
C GLN A 106 -11.79 -1.88 -1.93
N ALA A 107 -12.37 -1.74 -0.74
CA ALA A 107 -13.39 -0.72 -0.44
C ALA A 107 -12.98 0.70 -0.88
N SER A 108 -11.73 1.11 -0.63
CA SER A 108 -11.23 2.42 -1.02
C SER A 108 -11.24 2.65 -2.54
N THR A 109 -11.04 1.61 -3.35
CA THR A 109 -11.10 1.69 -4.82
C THR A 109 -12.52 1.87 -5.35
N TYR A 110 -13.53 1.61 -4.53
CA TYR A 110 -14.94 1.81 -4.87
C TYR A 110 -15.52 3.10 -4.27
N ALA A 111 -14.67 3.92 -3.67
CA ALA A 111 -15.01 5.24 -3.15
C ALA A 111 -14.08 6.34 -3.72
N PRO A 112 -13.98 6.53 -5.07
CA PRO A 112 -13.18 7.60 -5.63
C PRO A 112 -13.70 8.96 -5.16
N PHE A 113 -12.82 9.97 -5.14
CA PHE A 113 -13.10 11.31 -4.63
C PHE A 113 -13.48 11.37 -3.13
N ALA A 114 -13.27 10.29 -2.38
CA ALA A 114 -13.52 10.27 -0.94
C ALA A 114 -12.38 10.95 -0.16
N THR A 115 -11.14 10.69 -0.52
CA THR A 115 -9.96 11.36 0.04
C THR A 115 -8.78 11.32 -0.93
N ALA A 116 -7.98 12.40 -0.97
CA ALA A 116 -6.70 12.47 -1.63
C ALA A 116 -5.54 12.53 -0.60
N ASN A 117 -5.79 12.10 0.64
CA ASN A 117 -4.89 12.19 1.77
C ASN A 117 -4.43 10.79 2.22
N PRO A 118 -3.29 10.27 1.75
CA PRO A 118 -2.81 8.93 2.10
C PRO A 118 -2.67 8.67 3.61
N PRO A 119 -2.15 9.58 4.45
CA PRO A 119 -2.14 9.42 5.91
C PRO A 119 -3.50 9.16 6.51
N VAL A 120 -4.51 9.90 6.09
CA VAL A 120 -5.89 9.70 6.60
C VAL A 120 -6.43 8.36 6.12
N GLN A 121 -6.28 8.07 4.84
CA GLN A 121 -6.75 6.81 4.25
C GLN A 121 -6.12 5.59 4.95
N LEU A 122 -4.80 5.57 5.11
CA LEU A 122 -4.10 4.46 5.75
C LEU A 122 -4.43 4.34 7.25
N LYS A 123 -4.60 5.48 7.94
CA LYS A 123 -5.07 5.47 9.33
C LYS A 123 -6.45 4.83 9.46
N VAL A 124 -7.40 5.21 8.60
CA VAL A 124 -8.76 4.63 8.62
C VAL A 124 -8.72 3.13 8.30
N MET A 125 -7.91 2.71 7.32
CA MET A 125 -7.76 1.29 7.01
C MET A 125 -7.11 0.51 8.16
N TRP A 126 -6.16 1.14 8.89
CA TRP A 126 -5.57 0.53 10.07
C TRP A 126 -6.57 0.38 11.21
N ASP A 127 -7.33 1.44 11.49
CA ASP A 127 -8.38 1.41 12.51
C ASP A 127 -9.44 0.32 12.19
N LEU A 128 -9.78 0.16 10.91
CA LEU A 128 -10.66 -0.93 10.46
C LEU A 128 -10.02 -2.31 10.64
N LEU A 129 -8.73 -2.47 10.35
CA LEU A 129 -8.02 -3.74 10.54
C LEU A 129 -8.00 -4.15 12.03
N GLU A 130 -7.83 -3.19 12.93
CA GLU A 130 -7.79 -3.45 14.38
C GLU A 130 -9.20 -3.73 14.96
N ASN A 131 -10.25 -3.05 14.46
CA ASN A 131 -11.56 -3.01 15.10
C ASN A 131 -12.70 -3.65 14.30
N ASN A 132 -12.46 -4.13 13.09
CA ASN A 132 -13.47 -4.79 12.26
C ASN A 132 -13.10 -6.25 12.03
N GLU A 133 -13.78 -7.15 12.73
CA GLU A 133 -13.51 -8.59 12.67
C GLU A 133 -13.63 -9.17 11.25
N ALA A 134 -14.55 -8.67 10.41
CA ALA A 134 -14.69 -9.17 9.04
C ALA A 134 -13.47 -8.82 8.20
N PHE A 135 -12.90 -7.62 8.38
CA PHE A 135 -11.69 -7.21 7.66
C PHE A 135 -10.44 -7.96 8.12
N LYS A 136 -10.32 -8.17 9.42
CA LYS A 136 -9.25 -8.98 9.99
C LYS A 136 -9.32 -10.44 9.50
N ASN A 137 -10.53 -11.03 9.56
CA ASN A 137 -10.77 -12.39 9.12
C ASN A 137 -10.57 -12.57 7.61
N GLU A 138 -10.75 -11.51 6.79
CA GLU A 138 -10.48 -11.55 5.36
C GLU A 138 -9.03 -11.97 5.05
N TRP A 139 -8.07 -11.55 5.86
CA TRP A 139 -6.66 -11.94 5.72
C TRP A 139 -6.36 -13.25 6.46
N GLU A 140 -6.86 -13.39 7.67
CA GLU A 140 -6.58 -14.55 8.52
C GLU A 140 -7.09 -15.87 7.95
N GLN A 141 -8.22 -15.87 7.18
CA GLN A 141 -8.72 -17.07 6.50
C GLN A 141 -7.74 -17.67 5.48
N TYR A 142 -6.80 -16.85 4.98
CA TYR A 142 -5.71 -17.30 4.10
C TYR A 142 -4.42 -17.60 4.86
N GLY A 143 -4.48 -17.79 6.18
CA GLY A 143 -3.30 -18.06 6.98
C GLY A 143 -2.27 -16.93 6.95
N ILE A 144 -2.74 -15.67 6.96
CA ILE A 144 -1.89 -14.48 6.84
C ILE A 144 -2.23 -13.50 7.95
N LYS A 145 -1.19 -12.98 8.61
CA LYS A 145 -1.32 -11.84 9.52
C LYS A 145 -0.72 -10.58 8.89
N VAL A 146 -1.51 -9.51 8.87
CA VAL A 146 -1.06 -8.19 8.41
C VAL A 146 -0.19 -7.54 9.48
N LEU A 147 0.96 -7.00 9.05
CA LEU A 147 1.93 -6.29 9.89
C LEU A 147 1.99 -4.79 9.58
N GLY A 148 1.88 -4.39 8.32
CA GLY A 148 1.93 -2.99 7.91
C GLY A 148 1.11 -2.75 6.66
N LEU A 149 0.56 -1.55 6.48
CA LEU A 149 -0.32 -1.20 5.36
C LEU A 149 0.41 -0.36 4.32
N THR A 150 0.00 -0.51 3.06
CA THR A 150 0.44 0.34 1.95
C THR A 150 -0.75 0.96 1.23
N GLY A 151 -0.55 2.20 0.80
CA GLY A 151 -1.49 2.95 -0.02
C GLY A 151 -0.81 3.52 -1.26
N THR A 152 -1.57 4.28 -2.03
CA THR A 152 -1.09 5.02 -3.19
C THR A 152 -1.08 6.51 -2.88
N ASP A 153 -0.32 7.28 -3.66
CA ASP A 153 -0.57 8.69 -3.81
C ASP A 153 -1.82 8.93 -4.66
N ASP A 154 -2.22 10.19 -4.79
CA ASP A 154 -3.42 10.58 -5.50
C ASP A 154 -3.34 10.25 -7.01
N TYR A 155 -4.46 9.86 -7.59
CA TYR A 155 -4.57 9.52 -9.00
C TYR A 155 -4.99 10.71 -9.84
N ASP A 156 -4.27 10.90 -10.94
CA ASP A 156 -4.48 11.94 -11.94
C ASP A 156 -4.46 11.35 -13.37
N ILE A 157 -4.65 12.19 -14.37
CA ILE A 157 -4.66 11.79 -15.79
C ILE A 157 -3.42 12.33 -16.49
N TYR A 158 -2.78 11.46 -17.24
CA TYR A 158 -1.59 11.76 -18.06
C TYR A 158 -1.89 11.39 -19.51
N THR A 159 -1.81 12.35 -20.45
CA THR A 159 -2.29 12.16 -21.81
C THR A 159 -1.33 12.71 -22.89
N LYS A 160 -1.51 12.19 -24.12
CA LYS A 160 -0.83 12.70 -25.32
C LYS A 160 -1.32 14.08 -25.74
N LYS A 161 -2.55 14.46 -25.38
CA LYS A 161 -3.19 15.72 -25.72
C LYS A 161 -3.64 16.43 -24.45
N GLU A 162 -3.61 17.75 -24.49
CA GLU A 162 -4.09 18.58 -23.39
C GLU A 162 -5.57 18.33 -23.10
N ILE A 163 -5.93 18.20 -21.83
CA ILE A 163 -7.29 18.11 -21.31
C ILE A 163 -7.63 19.46 -20.66
N LYS A 164 -8.61 20.16 -21.22
CA LYS A 164 -9.09 21.45 -20.71
C LYS A 164 -10.39 21.33 -19.93
N GLY A 165 -11.11 20.22 -20.09
CA GLY A 165 -12.33 19.93 -19.40
C GLY A 165 -12.75 18.48 -19.53
N LEU A 166 -13.80 18.10 -18.81
CA LEU A 166 -14.29 16.71 -18.78
C LEU A 166 -14.70 16.18 -20.16
N ALA A 167 -15.23 17.07 -21.01
CA ALA A 167 -15.67 16.71 -22.36
C ALA A 167 -14.53 16.21 -23.27
N ASP A 168 -13.29 16.63 -23.01
CA ASP A 168 -12.14 16.19 -23.79
C ASP A 168 -11.78 14.72 -23.58
N LEU A 169 -12.26 14.12 -22.50
CA LEU A 169 -12.10 12.69 -22.23
C LEU A 169 -12.97 11.79 -23.10
N ASN A 170 -14.02 12.36 -23.72
CA ASN A 170 -14.97 11.58 -24.50
C ASN A 170 -14.31 10.86 -25.69
N GLY A 171 -14.45 9.53 -25.73
CA GLY A 171 -13.86 8.67 -26.75
C GLY A 171 -12.37 8.38 -26.56
N MET A 172 -11.67 9.02 -25.61
CA MET A 172 -10.27 8.71 -25.31
C MET A 172 -10.14 7.30 -24.74
N LYS A 173 -9.03 6.63 -25.07
CA LYS A 173 -8.62 5.37 -24.48
C LYS A 173 -7.61 5.67 -23.37
N LEU A 174 -7.96 5.40 -22.13
CA LEU A 174 -7.09 5.62 -20.99
C LEU A 174 -6.74 4.28 -20.33
N SER A 175 -5.47 3.95 -20.29
CA SER A 175 -5.00 2.80 -19.55
C SER A 175 -5.22 3.01 -18.06
N ALA A 176 -5.71 1.97 -17.36
CA ALA A 176 -5.92 1.99 -15.92
C ALA A 176 -5.71 0.58 -15.34
N PRO A 177 -5.19 0.45 -14.11
CA PRO A 177 -4.96 -0.86 -13.53
C PRO A 177 -6.27 -1.47 -13.02
N GLY A 178 -6.67 -2.60 -13.61
CA GLY A 178 -7.75 -3.46 -13.14
C GLY A 178 -9.02 -2.70 -12.77
N VAL A 179 -9.43 -2.83 -11.50
CA VAL A 179 -10.68 -2.23 -10.98
C VAL A 179 -10.71 -0.70 -11.06
N LEU A 180 -9.56 -0.02 -11.13
CA LEU A 180 -9.52 1.45 -11.21
C LEU A 180 -10.06 1.98 -12.55
N GLY A 181 -10.15 1.14 -13.58
CA GLY A 181 -10.79 1.50 -14.84
C GLY A 181 -12.24 1.97 -14.68
N GLN A 182 -12.95 1.53 -13.64
CA GLN A 182 -14.33 1.99 -13.38
C GLN A 182 -14.42 3.44 -12.88
N TRP A 183 -13.31 4.05 -12.45
CA TRP A 183 -13.26 5.49 -12.12
C TRP A 183 -13.49 6.38 -13.37
N LEU A 184 -13.28 5.82 -14.58
CA LEU A 184 -13.53 6.50 -15.83
C LEU A 184 -15.01 6.40 -16.31
N ARG A 185 -15.84 5.61 -15.63
CA ARG A 185 -17.27 5.48 -15.99
C ARG A 185 -17.96 6.84 -15.87
N GLY A 186 -18.83 7.15 -16.81
CA GLY A 186 -19.53 8.45 -16.86
C GLY A 186 -18.74 9.60 -17.48
N THR A 187 -17.44 9.45 -17.76
CA THR A 187 -16.62 10.51 -18.42
C THR A 187 -16.67 10.47 -19.94
N GLY A 188 -17.15 9.36 -20.51
CA GLY A 188 -17.05 9.08 -21.93
C GLY A 188 -15.71 8.49 -22.39
N ALA A 189 -14.71 8.38 -21.50
CA ALA A 189 -13.47 7.68 -21.79
C ALA A 189 -13.67 6.15 -21.77
N ASN A 190 -12.84 5.45 -22.55
CA ASN A 190 -12.78 3.99 -22.60
C ASN A 190 -11.59 3.52 -21.78
N ALA A 191 -11.84 2.76 -20.72
CA ALA A 191 -10.76 2.14 -19.95
C ALA A 191 -10.07 1.03 -20.76
N VAL A 192 -8.74 1.02 -20.76
CA VAL A 192 -7.90 -0.04 -21.30
C VAL A 192 -7.19 -0.67 -20.10
N ASP A 193 -7.35 -1.98 -19.91
CA ASP A 193 -6.67 -2.67 -18.82
C ASP A 193 -5.16 -2.71 -19.06
N GLY A 194 -4.38 -2.51 -17.99
CA GLY A 194 -2.93 -2.49 -18.07
C GLY A 194 -2.31 -2.26 -16.69
N SER A 195 -1.01 -2.08 -16.68
CA SER A 195 -0.24 -1.83 -15.46
C SER A 195 1.00 -0.99 -15.75
N LEU A 196 1.65 -0.44 -14.72
CA LEU A 196 2.82 0.43 -14.88
C LEU A 196 3.88 -0.11 -15.86
N PRO A 197 4.23 -1.41 -15.88
CA PRO A 197 5.20 -1.95 -16.84
C PRO A 197 4.78 -1.86 -18.31
N THR A 198 3.47 -1.83 -18.62
CA THR A 198 2.95 -1.82 -20.00
C THR A 198 2.56 -0.42 -20.48
N PHE A 199 2.21 0.50 -19.59
CA PHE A 199 1.64 1.80 -19.91
C PHE A 199 2.49 2.63 -20.88
N TYR A 200 3.81 2.63 -20.73
CA TYR A 200 4.69 3.36 -21.64
C TYR A 200 4.51 2.88 -23.08
N THR A 201 4.57 1.56 -23.29
CA THR A 201 4.41 0.96 -24.61
C THR A 201 2.99 1.14 -25.14
N ASP A 202 1.98 0.98 -24.30
CA ASP A 202 0.56 1.15 -24.68
C ASP A 202 0.30 2.57 -25.21
N ILE A 203 0.82 3.58 -24.51
CA ILE A 203 0.71 4.97 -24.95
C ILE A 203 1.55 5.21 -26.21
N GLN A 204 2.79 4.76 -26.25
CA GLN A 204 3.70 4.95 -27.38
C GLN A 204 3.14 4.36 -28.67
N THR A 205 2.59 3.14 -28.62
CA THR A 205 2.05 2.41 -29.78
C THR A 205 0.62 2.81 -30.14
N GLY A 206 -0.07 3.62 -29.31
CA GLY A 206 -1.45 4.07 -29.58
C GLY A 206 -2.52 3.07 -29.15
N VAL A 207 -2.19 2.07 -28.35
CA VAL A 207 -3.17 1.22 -27.65
C VAL A 207 -4.03 2.09 -26.75
N SER A 208 -3.40 3.08 -26.07
CA SER A 208 -4.09 4.11 -25.30
C SER A 208 -3.61 5.53 -25.66
N ASP A 209 -4.45 6.52 -25.37
CA ASP A 209 -4.19 7.95 -25.54
C ASP A 209 -3.53 8.57 -24.30
N GLY A 210 -3.50 7.82 -23.20
CA GLY A 210 -2.99 8.23 -21.92
C GLY A 210 -3.26 7.20 -20.83
N VAL A 211 -3.10 7.62 -19.58
CA VAL A 211 -3.23 6.74 -18.42
C VAL A 211 -3.88 7.46 -17.25
N LEU A 212 -4.73 6.75 -16.52
CA LEU A 212 -5.14 7.06 -15.16
C LEU A 212 -4.10 6.45 -14.22
N SER A 213 -3.28 7.28 -13.57
CA SER A 213 -2.17 6.79 -12.77
C SER A 213 -1.77 7.77 -11.67
N LEU A 214 -0.79 7.38 -10.89
CA LEU A 214 -0.26 8.09 -9.74
C LEU A 214 1.14 8.66 -10.04
N ALA A 215 1.47 9.83 -9.49
CA ALA A 215 2.71 10.55 -9.82
C ALA A 215 3.97 9.73 -9.48
N LEU A 216 3.95 9.00 -8.35
CA LEU A 216 5.06 8.16 -7.90
C LEU A 216 5.26 6.90 -8.75
N GLY A 217 4.28 6.52 -9.56
CA GLY A 217 4.43 5.48 -10.59
C GLY A 217 4.86 6.06 -11.93
N VAL A 218 4.27 7.18 -12.34
CA VAL A 218 4.52 7.84 -13.64
C VAL A 218 5.96 8.31 -13.78
N LEU A 219 6.53 8.92 -12.73
CA LEU A 219 7.89 9.44 -12.76
C LEU A 219 8.95 8.35 -13.04
N PRO A 220 9.05 7.26 -12.26
CA PRO A 220 10.06 6.23 -12.52
C PRO A 220 9.79 5.42 -13.80
N ALA A 221 8.51 5.25 -14.20
CA ALA A 221 8.13 4.62 -15.46
C ALA A 221 8.29 5.55 -16.67
N LYS A 222 8.68 6.81 -16.48
CA LYS A 222 8.92 7.82 -17.51
C LYS A 222 7.70 8.09 -18.41
N LEU A 223 6.49 7.86 -17.92
CA LEU A 223 5.28 8.01 -18.72
C LEU A 223 5.09 9.47 -19.22
N TYR A 224 5.66 10.44 -18.51
CA TYR A 224 5.68 11.85 -18.93
C TYR A 224 6.40 12.09 -20.27
N GLU A 225 7.24 11.15 -20.75
CA GLU A 225 7.89 11.25 -22.07
C GLU A 225 6.89 11.00 -23.20
N VAL A 226 5.90 10.14 -22.99
CA VAL A 226 4.90 9.72 -23.99
C VAL A 226 3.50 10.30 -23.72
N ALA A 227 3.28 10.85 -22.52
CA ALA A 227 2.05 11.50 -22.06
C ALA A 227 2.38 12.80 -21.31
N PRO A 228 2.83 13.87 -22.02
CA PRO A 228 3.38 15.07 -21.40
C PRO A 228 2.34 16.02 -20.80
N TYR A 229 1.05 15.79 -21.03
CA TYR A 229 -0.02 16.61 -20.47
C TYR A 229 -0.56 15.95 -19.21
N ILE A 230 -0.29 16.56 -18.06
CA ILE A 230 -0.72 16.11 -16.75
C ILE A 230 -1.92 16.94 -16.33
N THR A 231 -3.07 16.29 -16.14
CA THR A 231 -4.28 16.94 -15.62
C THR A 231 -4.53 16.47 -14.21
N ARG A 232 -4.37 17.38 -13.24
CA ARG A 232 -4.65 17.14 -11.83
C ARG A 232 -6.17 17.05 -11.63
N VAL A 233 -6.65 15.88 -11.31
CA VAL A 233 -8.08 15.58 -11.06
C VAL A 233 -8.34 15.36 -9.59
N ARG A 234 -7.33 14.82 -8.90
CA ARG A 234 -7.43 14.43 -7.49
C ARG A 234 -8.58 13.47 -7.25
N ILE A 235 -8.50 12.33 -7.97
CA ILE A 235 -9.53 11.29 -7.88
C ILE A 235 -9.50 10.60 -6.53
N GLY A 236 -8.32 10.49 -5.95
CA GLY A 236 -8.14 9.96 -4.61
C GLY A 236 -7.02 8.95 -4.50
N THR A 237 -6.73 8.59 -3.25
CA THR A 237 -5.78 7.57 -2.85
C THR A 237 -6.49 6.24 -2.62
N ALA A 238 -5.79 5.14 -2.77
CA ALA A 238 -6.34 3.81 -2.56
C ALA A 238 -5.44 2.94 -1.68
N PHE A 239 -6.03 2.05 -0.90
CA PHE A 239 -5.31 0.98 -0.20
C PHE A 239 -4.78 -0.01 -1.24
N SER A 240 -3.48 -0.26 -1.24
CA SER A 240 -2.83 -1.06 -2.29
C SER A 240 -2.35 -2.41 -1.81
N GLY A 241 -2.27 -2.65 -0.50
CA GLY A 241 -1.80 -3.92 0.03
C GLY A 241 -1.18 -3.82 1.41
N ALA A 242 -0.43 -4.85 1.77
CA ALA A 242 0.13 -4.97 3.11
C ALA A 242 1.47 -5.70 3.12
N VAL A 243 2.33 -5.34 4.06
CA VAL A 243 3.38 -6.23 4.56
C VAL A 243 2.71 -7.24 5.47
N ALA A 244 2.84 -8.51 5.16
CA ALA A 244 2.14 -9.58 5.85
C ALA A 244 3.07 -10.76 6.11
N ILE A 245 2.77 -11.52 7.17
CA ILE A 245 3.52 -12.72 7.55
C ILE A 245 2.62 -13.95 7.44
N ASN A 246 3.20 -15.08 7.03
CA ASN A 246 2.57 -16.38 7.10
C ASN A 246 2.19 -16.69 8.57
N LYS A 247 0.99 -17.21 8.78
CA LYS A 247 0.48 -17.42 10.14
C LYS A 247 1.23 -18.48 10.91
N ASP A 248 1.69 -19.55 10.26
CA ASP A 248 2.47 -20.59 10.94
C ASP A 248 3.84 -20.06 11.36
N SER A 249 4.50 -19.25 10.48
CA SER A 249 5.71 -18.52 10.85
C SER A 249 5.46 -17.58 12.04
N TRP A 250 4.35 -16.82 12.00
CA TRP A 250 3.95 -15.92 13.08
C TRP A 250 3.73 -16.61 14.41
N ASP A 251 2.96 -17.70 14.42
CA ASP A 251 2.62 -18.45 15.63
C ASP A 251 3.85 -19.13 16.25
N GLY A 252 4.89 -19.39 15.43
CA GLY A 252 6.19 -19.90 15.90
C GLY A 252 7.10 -18.87 16.53
N LEU A 253 6.81 -17.56 16.39
CA LEU A 253 7.65 -16.49 16.94
C LEU A 253 7.41 -16.29 18.44
N PRO A 254 8.47 -15.98 19.22
CA PRO A 254 8.31 -15.51 20.59
C PRO A 254 7.47 -14.23 20.66
N GLU A 255 6.71 -14.07 21.74
CA GLU A 255 5.83 -12.89 21.92
C GLU A 255 6.60 -11.55 21.80
N GLU A 256 7.82 -11.49 22.31
CA GLU A 256 8.69 -10.32 22.20
C GLU A 256 8.95 -9.92 20.74
N VAL A 257 9.22 -10.91 19.88
CA VAL A 257 9.44 -10.71 18.45
C VAL A 257 8.15 -10.27 17.76
N GLN A 258 7.03 -10.91 18.10
CA GLN A 258 5.71 -10.51 17.58
C GLN A 258 5.39 -9.05 17.92
N GLN A 259 5.61 -8.63 19.17
CA GLN A 259 5.35 -7.24 19.59
C GLN A 259 6.27 -6.25 18.88
N ALA A 260 7.55 -6.58 18.69
CA ALA A 260 8.47 -5.75 17.94
C ALA A 260 8.01 -5.59 16.49
N MET A 261 7.57 -6.67 15.82
CA MET A 261 7.08 -6.61 14.44
C MET A 261 5.78 -5.81 14.29
N ILE A 262 4.85 -5.93 15.25
CA ILE A 262 3.62 -5.10 15.24
C ILE A 262 3.98 -3.62 15.36
N ALA A 263 4.87 -3.26 16.28
CA ALA A 263 5.31 -1.88 16.45
C ALA A 263 6.04 -1.35 15.19
N ALA A 264 6.94 -2.15 14.63
CA ALA A 264 7.66 -1.82 13.40
C ALA A 264 6.72 -1.68 12.18
N GLY A 265 5.66 -2.47 12.13
CA GLY A 265 4.64 -2.36 11.10
C GLY A 265 3.85 -1.05 11.13
N LYS A 266 3.57 -0.53 12.33
CA LYS A 266 2.98 0.81 12.50
C LYS A 266 3.93 1.91 12.03
N VAL A 267 5.20 1.84 12.45
CA VAL A 267 6.24 2.77 12.00
C VAL A 267 6.38 2.74 10.47
N TYR A 268 6.39 1.57 9.87
CA TYR A 268 6.41 1.42 8.42
C TYR A 268 5.20 2.09 7.75
N THR A 269 4.00 1.85 8.25
CA THR A 269 2.75 2.39 7.69
C THR A 269 2.74 3.92 7.76
N ASP A 270 3.10 4.49 8.91
CA ASP A 270 3.14 5.94 9.12
C ASP A 270 4.21 6.61 8.25
N ALA A 271 5.40 6.01 8.19
CA ALA A 271 6.50 6.50 7.36
C ALA A 271 6.14 6.45 5.87
N HIS A 272 5.49 5.36 5.41
CA HIS A 272 5.01 5.24 4.04
C HIS A 272 3.95 6.30 3.72
N ALA A 273 2.96 6.48 4.60
CA ALA A 273 1.92 7.47 4.43
C ALA A 273 2.48 8.91 4.28
N LYS A 274 3.47 9.23 5.10
CA LYS A 274 4.18 10.52 5.03
C LYS A 274 4.99 10.66 3.74
N ASP A 275 5.73 9.62 3.35
CA ASP A 275 6.54 9.60 2.13
C ASP A 275 5.68 9.82 0.87
N LEU A 276 4.46 9.25 0.83
CA LEU A 276 3.51 9.47 -0.25
C LEU A 276 3.16 10.95 -0.45
N LEU A 277 2.90 11.68 0.64
CA LEU A 277 2.61 13.13 0.58
C LEU A 277 3.83 13.95 0.14
N GLU A 278 4.99 13.70 0.75
CA GLU A 278 6.20 14.48 0.51
C GLU A 278 6.71 14.32 -0.92
N ARG A 279 6.64 13.09 -1.46
CA ARG A 279 7.13 12.79 -2.80
C ARG A 279 6.13 13.11 -3.90
N HIS A 280 4.83 13.16 -3.63
CA HIS A 280 3.80 13.40 -4.62
C HIS A 280 4.03 14.73 -5.36
N GLU A 281 4.12 15.85 -4.63
CA GLU A 281 4.39 17.17 -5.24
C GLU A 281 5.79 17.26 -5.83
N ALA A 282 6.80 16.64 -5.20
CA ALA A 282 8.15 16.59 -5.72
C ALA A 282 8.23 15.82 -7.05
N ALA A 283 7.41 14.78 -7.24
CA ALA A 283 7.36 14.03 -8.49
C ALA A 283 6.86 14.90 -9.65
N PHE A 284 5.83 15.72 -9.45
CA PHE A 284 5.35 16.65 -10.47
C PHE A 284 6.41 17.68 -10.87
N ALA A 285 7.04 18.31 -9.88
CA ALA A 285 8.11 19.26 -10.13
C ALA A 285 9.26 18.61 -10.94
N LYS A 286 9.60 17.35 -10.59
CA LYS A 286 10.65 16.59 -11.29
C LYS A 286 10.25 16.21 -12.71
N MET A 287 9.02 15.81 -12.96
CA MET A 287 8.54 15.52 -14.32
C MET A 287 8.58 16.75 -15.20
N VAL A 288 8.17 17.92 -14.70
CA VAL A 288 8.26 19.19 -15.44
C VAL A 288 9.72 19.54 -15.74
N GLU A 289 10.63 19.41 -14.77
CA GLU A 289 12.06 19.65 -14.96
C GLU A 289 12.64 18.76 -16.07
N LEU A 290 12.40 17.46 -15.99
CA LEU A 290 12.91 16.46 -16.95
C LEU A 290 12.30 16.65 -18.34
N GLY A 291 11.05 17.07 -18.41
CA GLY A 291 10.31 17.25 -19.66
C GLY A 291 10.48 18.61 -20.33
N LYS A 292 11.27 19.54 -19.79
CA LYS A 292 11.48 20.88 -20.37
C LYS A 292 12.00 20.87 -21.81
N GLY A 293 12.81 19.89 -22.17
CA GLY A 293 13.40 19.75 -23.50
C GLY A 293 12.58 18.92 -24.47
N GLN A 294 11.43 18.42 -24.08
CA GLN A 294 10.56 17.61 -24.93
C GLN A 294 9.72 18.49 -25.87
N ASN A 295 9.16 17.89 -26.90
CA ASN A 295 8.21 18.53 -27.80
C ASN A 295 6.96 17.65 -27.98
N PRO A 296 5.84 18.00 -27.37
CA PRO A 296 5.62 19.15 -26.46
C PRO A 296 6.29 18.96 -25.09
N PRO A 297 6.58 20.06 -24.38
CA PRO A 297 7.11 19.99 -23.02
C PRO A 297 6.06 19.45 -22.05
N VAL A 298 6.51 18.90 -20.93
CA VAL A 298 5.59 18.48 -19.85
C VAL A 298 4.90 19.70 -19.25
N THR A 299 3.58 19.64 -19.20
CA THR A 299 2.71 20.68 -18.63
C THR A 299 1.76 20.08 -17.61
N ILE A 300 1.42 20.87 -16.59
CA ILE A 300 0.46 20.50 -15.55
C ILE A 300 -0.69 21.50 -15.60
N SER A 301 -1.91 20.98 -15.59
CA SER A 301 -3.14 21.75 -15.47
C SER A 301 -4.04 21.13 -14.38
N GLU A 302 -4.95 21.91 -13.84
CA GLU A 302 -5.99 21.41 -12.95
C GLU A 302 -7.27 21.19 -13.78
N LEU A 303 -7.99 20.08 -13.53
CA LEU A 303 -9.33 19.94 -14.06
C LEU A 303 -10.24 20.98 -13.39
N PRO A 304 -11.01 21.79 -14.17
CA PRO A 304 -11.91 22.78 -13.56
C PRO A 304 -12.87 22.15 -12.52
N ASP A 305 -13.07 22.83 -11.38
CA ASP A 305 -13.88 22.32 -10.28
C ASP A 305 -15.29 21.87 -10.72
N GLY A 306 -15.93 22.66 -11.61
CA GLY A 306 -17.24 22.30 -12.15
C GLY A 306 -17.23 21.02 -12.99
N ASP A 307 -16.13 20.74 -13.70
CA ASP A 307 -15.98 19.52 -14.49
C ASP A 307 -15.60 18.34 -13.59
N ARG A 308 -14.78 18.59 -12.57
CA ARG A 308 -14.51 17.60 -11.53
C ARG A 308 -15.82 17.17 -10.82
N GLN A 309 -16.69 18.13 -10.48
CA GLN A 309 -17.98 17.81 -9.87
C GLN A 309 -18.90 17.03 -10.82
N LYS A 310 -18.95 17.39 -12.12
CA LYS A 310 -19.67 16.60 -13.13
C LYS A 310 -19.15 15.17 -13.22
N TRP A 311 -17.84 14.95 -13.11
CA TRP A 311 -17.29 13.59 -13.07
C TRP A 311 -17.78 12.83 -11.85
N VAL A 312 -17.70 13.42 -10.65
CA VAL A 312 -18.19 12.83 -9.38
C VAL A 312 -19.67 12.43 -9.52
N ASP A 313 -20.49 13.36 -10.04
CA ASP A 313 -21.95 13.16 -10.18
C ASP A 313 -22.31 12.14 -11.28
N GLY A 314 -21.48 12.07 -12.32
CA GLY A 314 -21.64 11.14 -13.45
C GLY A 314 -21.21 9.71 -13.17
N LEU A 315 -20.47 9.47 -12.09
CA LEU A 315 -20.10 8.10 -11.69
C LEU A 315 -21.34 7.30 -11.29
N PRO A 316 -21.49 6.06 -11.77
CA PRO A 316 -22.54 5.16 -11.25
C PRO A 316 -22.31 4.82 -9.78
N ASP A 317 -23.24 4.11 -9.17
CA ASP A 317 -23.09 3.66 -7.77
C ASP A 317 -22.17 2.45 -7.66
N ILE A 318 -20.87 2.69 -7.93
CA ILE A 318 -19.85 1.64 -7.87
C ILE A 318 -19.65 1.09 -6.45
N ALA A 319 -19.88 1.91 -5.43
CA ALA A 319 -19.80 1.46 -4.03
C ALA A 319 -20.96 0.51 -3.69
N GLY A 320 -22.19 0.81 -4.13
CA GLY A 320 -23.34 -0.09 -3.98
C GLY A 320 -23.17 -1.39 -4.77
N GLU A 321 -22.64 -1.31 -6.00
CA GLU A 321 -22.30 -2.50 -6.79
C GLU A 321 -21.29 -3.41 -6.05
N TRP A 322 -20.23 -2.81 -5.50
CA TRP A 322 -19.23 -3.53 -4.71
C TRP A 322 -19.83 -4.12 -3.42
N ALA A 323 -20.57 -3.31 -2.67
CA ALA A 323 -21.15 -3.75 -1.40
C ALA A 323 -22.10 -4.95 -1.61
N ALA A 324 -22.94 -4.91 -2.66
CA ALA A 324 -23.80 -6.02 -3.01
C ALA A 324 -23.00 -7.28 -3.40
N ALA A 325 -21.90 -7.13 -4.14
CA ALA A 325 -21.02 -8.24 -4.49
C ALA A 325 -20.32 -8.85 -3.27
N ALA A 326 -19.94 -8.02 -2.29
CA ALA A 326 -19.36 -8.47 -1.01
C ALA A 326 -20.43 -9.22 -0.16
N GLU A 327 -21.66 -8.68 -0.08
CA GLU A 327 -22.78 -9.31 0.64
C GLU A 327 -23.17 -10.66 0.03
N ALA A 328 -23.11 -10.80 -1.29
CA ALA A 328 -23.33 -12.07 -1.96
C ALA A 328 -22.31 -13.16 -1.58
N LYS A 329 -21.14 -12.76 -1.05
CA LYS A 329 -20.13 -13.64 -0.50
C LYS A 329 -20.23 -13.80 1.03
N GLY A 330 -21.28 -13.26 1.67
CA GLY A 330 -21.46 -13.30 3.12
C GLY A 330 -20.64 -12.30 3.90
N LEU A 331 -20.05 -11.30 3.23
CA LEU A 331 -19.26 -10.25 3.85
C LEU A 331 -20.10 -9.00 4.11
N PRO A 332 -19.84 -8.20 5.14
CA PRO A 332 -20.66 -7.04 5.52
C PRO A 332 -20.34 -5.80 4.64
N GLY A 333 -20.56 -5.90 3.33
CA GLY A 333 -20.14 -4.88 2.35
C GLY A 333 -20.64 -3.47 2.67
N LYS A 334 -21.95 -3.30 2.89
CA LYS A 334 -22.56 -2.00 3.24
C LYS A 334 -22.03 -1.46 4.56
N ALA A 335 -22.02 -2.30 5.59
CA ALA A 335 -21.52 -1.88 6.91
C ALA A 335 -20.03 -1.50 6.85
N PHE A 336 -19.23 -2.19 6.04
CA PHE A 336 -17.83 -1.89 5.87
C PHE A 336 -17.61 -0.56 5.12
N MET A 337 -18.32 -0.34 4.00
CA MET A 337 -18.25 0.93 3.28
C MET A 337 -18.66 2.10 4.18
N LYS A 338 -19.76 1.92 4.95
CA LYS A 338 -20.18 2.93 5.92
C LYS A 338 -19.10 3.21 6.95
N ALA A 339 -18.48 2.19 7.54
CA ALA A 339 -17.41 2.34 8.52
C ALA A 339 -16.18 3.06 7.92
N TYR A 340 -15.81 2.74 6.68
CA TYR A 340 -14.74 3.43 5.96
C TYR A 340 -15.04 4.92 5.76
N MET A 341 -16.23 5.25 5.24
CA MET A 341 -16.66 6.64 5.01
C MET A 341 -16.80 7.44 6.30
N ASP A 342 -17.33 6.83 7.37
CA ASP A 342 -17.43 7.46 8.68
C ASP A 342 -16.04 7.72 9.28
N GLY A 343 -15.10 6.79 9.11
CA GLY A 343 -13.71 6.97 9.51
C GLY A 343 -13.05 8.17 8.81
N LEU A 344 -13.24 8.32 7.49
CA LEU A 344 -12.75 9.47 6.74
C LEU A 344 -13.34 10.79 7.25
N ARG A 345 -14.66 10.85 7.47
CA ARG A 345 -15.34 12.05 8.01
C ARG A 345 -14.85 12.38 9.42
N ALA A 346 -14.69 11.38 10.28
CA ALA A 346 -14.17 11.55 11.64
C ALA A 346 -12.73 12.09 11.65
N ALA A 347 -11.93 11.74 10.63
CA ALA A 347 -10.59 12.29 10.43
C ALA A 347 -10.57 13.68 9.77
N GLY A 348 -11.74 14.28 9.48
CA GLY A 348 -11.86 15.62 8.93
C GLY A 348 -11.94 15.70 7.42
N GLU A 349 -11.94 14.57 6.70
CA GLU A 349 -12.11 14.54 5.25
C GLU A 349 -13.53 14.96 4.84
N LYS A 350 -13.63 15.55 3.67
CA LYS A 350 -14.90 15.97 3.06
C LYS A 350 -15.06 15.26 1.72
N PRO A 351 -15.55 14.01 1.71
CA PRO A 351 -15.77 13.29 0.48
C PRO A 351 -16.62 14.09 -0.50
N ALA A 352 -16.23 14.12 -1.77
CA ALA A 352 -17.02 14.80 -2.80
C ALA A 352 -18.34 14.08 -3.11
N ARG A 353 -18.47 12.82 -2.68
CA ARG A 353 -19.70 12.02 -2.76
C ARG A 353 -19.81 11.11 -1.54
N ASP A 354 -21.03 11.02 -0.98
CA ASP A 354 -21.35 10.08 0.10
C ASP A 354 -21.61 8.70 -0.50
N TRP A 355 -20.52 7.91 -0.62
CA TRP A 355 -20.54 6.59 -1.23
C TRP A 355 -21.32 5.54 -0.40
N ASP A 356 -21.55 5.81 0.87
CA ASP A 356 -22.33 5.00 1.81
C ASP A 356 -23.81 5.44 1.92
N LYS A 357 -24.25 6.36 1.08
CA LYS A 357 -25.62 6.87 1.12
C LYS A 357 -26.63 5.77 0.80
N GLY A 358 -27.49 5.48 1.78
CA GLY A 358 -28.51 4.45 1.66
C GLY A 358 -28.04 3.02 1.99
N MET A 359 -26.85 2.89 2.55
CA MET A 359 -26.28 1.62 3.03
C MET A 359 -26.61 1.34 4.49
#